data_ffd7696c4e356511a1caede6e1de01d6
#
_entry.id   ffd7696c4e356511a1caede6e1de01d6
#
_cell.length_a   1.000
_cell.length_b   1.000
_cell.length_c   1.000
_cell.angle_alpha   90.00
_cell.angle_beta   90.00
_cell.angle_gamma   90.00
#
_symmetry.space_group_name_H-M   'P 1'
#
loop_
_entity.id
_entity.type
_entity.pdbx_description
1 polymer ?
#
loop_
_entity_poly.entity_id
_entity_poly.type
_entity_poly.pdbx_seq_one_letter_code
_entity_poly.pdbx_strand_id
1 'polypeptide(L)'
;MTAPSGHKTRTKLEEAVCDDMVRQGVSHAHRSLRFRIHDASGGTDKYSPAIVAHRGPILFLVEPVPSAGGRTIEHLTRFLEQHSPEIVLVIVAPDAVVPRVPPDAYDEIYAASDIARLTRRIQEQAPTGIIRPFSKPRSEARDTPK
;
A
#
# COMPACT_ATOMS: atom_id res chain seq x y z
N MET A 1 3.90 -16.74 9.61
CA MET A 1 3.60 -17.65 8.47
C MET A 1 4.70 -17.51 7.42
N THR A 2 4.86 -18.55 6.63
CA THR A 2 5.81 -18.54 5.52
C THR A 2 5.05 -18.87 4.24
N ALA A 3 5.13 -18.00 3.24
CA ALA A 3 4.51 -18.22 1.95
C ALA A 3 5.25 -19.31 1.17
N PRO A 4 4.60 -19.94 0.17
CA PRO A 4 5.27 -20.96 -0.66
C PRO A 4 6.56 -20.46 -1.32
N SER A 5 6.70 -19.15 -1.53
CA SER A 5 7.91 -18.53 -2.06
C SER A 5 9.09 -18.53 -1.08
N GLY A 6 8.85 -18.87 0.20
CA GLY A 6 9.84 -18.76 1.26
C GLY A 6 9.80 -17.41 1.99
N HIS A 7 9.00 -16.46 1.53
CA HIS A 7 8.85 -15.16 2.19
C HIS A 7 8.02 -15.31 3.48
N LYS A 8 8.41 -14.56 4.50
CA LYS A 8 7.66 -14.55 5.76
C LYS A 8 6.54 -13.53 5.67
N THR A 9 5.33 -13.98 5.97
CA THR A 9 4.13 -13.14 5.95
C THR A 9 3.42 -13.26 7.31
N ARG A 10 2.60 -12.26 7.64
CA ARG A 10 1.89 -12.22 8.93
C ARG A 10 0.43 -12.58 8.84
N THR A 11 -0.17 -12.49 7.66
CA THR A 11 -1.59 -12.80 7.46
C THR A 11 -1.77 -13.55 6.15
N LYS A 12 -2.92 -14.22 6.02
CA LYS A 12 -3.26 -14.89 4.77
C LYS A 12 -3.42 -13.92 3.61
N LEU A 13 -3.90 -12.73 3.90
CA LEU A 13 -4.06 -11.71 2.88
C LEU A 13 -2.70 -11.24 2.35
N GLU A 14 -1.75 -11.02 3.23
CA GLU A 14 -0.38 -10.69 2.83
C GLU A 14 0.23 -11.83 2.02
N GLU A 15 0.01 -13.07 2.43
CA GLU A 15 0.49 -14.24 1.71
C GLU A 15 -0.08 -14.30 0.29
N ALA A 16 -1.37 -14.03 0.14
CA ALA A 16 -2.01 -14.05 -1.17
C ALA A 16 -1.41 -13.00 -2.11
N VAL A 17 -1.15 -11.80 -1.61
CA VAL A 17 -0.50 -10.74 -2.38
C VAL A 17 0.92 -11.16 -2.77
N CYS A 18 1.67 -11.68 -1.81
CA CYS A 18 3.04 -12.14 -2.02
C CYS A 18 3.09 -13.22 -3.10
N ASP A 19 2.22 -14.21 -3.01
CA ASP A 19 2.19 -15.32 -3.96
C ASP A 19 1.89 -14.84 -5.38
N ASP A 20 0.98 -13.88 -5.52
CA ASP A 20 0.66 -13.34 -6.84
C ASP A 20 1.84 -12.55 -7.41
N MET A 21 2.51 -11.76 -6.59
CA MET A 21 3.69 -11.02 -7.03
C MET A 21 4.82 -11.95 -7.48
N VAL A 22 5.07 -13.02 -6.73
CA VAL A 22 6.07 -14.02 -7.11
C VAL A 22 5.68 -14.69 -8.43
N ARG A 23 4.43 -15.09 -8.55
CA ARG A 23 3.95 -15.78 -9.76
C ARG A 23 4.06 -14.89 -10.99
N GLN A 24 3.85 -13.60 -10.84
CA GLN A 24 3.93 -12.64 -11.95
C GLN A 24 5.28 -11.98 -12.11
N GLY A 25 6.27 -12.37 -11.30
CA GLY A 25 7.64 -11.87 -11.44
C GLY A 25 7.89 -10.48 -10.92
N VAL A 26 7.08 -10.01 -9.96
CA VAL A 26 7.28 -8.70 -9.33
C VAL A 26 8.15 -8.85 -8.10
N SER A 27 9.35 -8.27 -8.15
CA SER A 27 10.26 -8.27 -7.01
C SER A 27 9.70 -7.41 -5.89
N HIS A 28 9.78 -7.91 -4.67
CA HIS A 28 9.30 -7.18 -3.51
C HIS A 28 10.01 -7.68 -2.24
N ALA A 29 9.86 -6.93 -1.17
CA ALA A 29 10.38 -7.31 0.14
C ALA A 29 9.31 -7.06 1.20
N HIS A 30 9.46 -7.71 2.35
CA HIS A 30 8.53 -7.58 3.45
C HIS A 30 9.18 -6.81 4.59
N ARG A 31 8.51 -5.74 5.05
CA ARG A 31 8.95 -4.92 6.19
C ARG A 31 10.40 -4.47 6.10
N SER A 32 10.83 -4.17 4.88
CA SER A 32 12.22 -3.77 4.61
C SER A 32 12.48 -2.29 4.86
N LEU A 33 11.43 -1.50 5.04
CA LEU A 33 11.55 -0.06 5.27
C LEU A 33 10.84 0.34 6.54
N ARG A 34 11.29 1.44 7.13
CA ARG A 34 10.68 2.06 8.29
C ARG A 34 10.56 3.55 8.07
N PHE A 35 9.38 4.07 8.32
CA PHE A 35 9.11 5.50 8.22
C PHE A 35 8.74 6.05 9.57
N ARG A 36 9.13 7.31 9.81
CA ARG A 36 8.71 8.01 11.00
C ARG A 36 7.44 8.79 10.71
N ILE A 37 6.48 8.71 11.60
CA ILE A 37 5.21 9.42 11.50
C ILE A 37 5.05 10.29 12.73
N HIS A 38 4.65 11.55 12.54
CA HIS A 38 4.31 12.44 13.66
C HIS A 38 2.81 12.31 13.96
N ASP A 39 2.46 12.08 15.22
CA ASP A 39 1.07 11.96 15.62
C ASP A 39 0.49 13.31 16.06
N ALA A 40 -0.82 13.34 16.37
CA ALA A 40 -1.52 14.58 16.71
C ALA A 40 -1.08 15.16 18.05
N SER A 41 -0.49 14.34 18.93
CA SER A 41 -0.04 14.79 20.25
C SER A 41 1.39 15.34 20.23
N GLY A 42 2.02 15.37 19.06
CA GLY A 42 3.41 15.82 18.93
C GLY A 42 4.43 14.72 19.13
N GLY A 43 4.00 13.50 19.39
CA GLY A 43 4.89 12.35 19.48
C GLY A 43 5.25 11.82 18.10
N THR A 44 6.10 10.80 18.08
CA THR A 44 6.46 10.12 16.85
C THR A 44 6.14 8.64 16.95
N ASP A 45 5.79 8.05 15.82
CA ASP A 45 5.54 6.62 15.69
C ASP A 45 6.29 6.11 14.46
N LYS A 46 6.34 4.81 14.30
CA LYS A 46 7.03 4.18 13.18
C LYS A 46 6.04 3.39 12.35
N TYR A 47 6.22 3.45 11.03
CA TYR A 47 5.42 2.66 10.11
C TYR A 47 6.35 1.79 9.28
N SER A 48 6.12 0.48 9.31
CA SER A 48 6.87 -0.49 8.52
C SER A 48 5.87 -1.19 7.58
N PRO A 49 5.88 -0.83 6.28
CA PRO A 49 4.95 -1.44 5.33
C PRO A 49 5.12 -2.95 5.24
N ALA A 50 4.01 -3.67 5.12
CA ALA A 50 4.05 -5.11 5.01
C ALA A 50 4.81 -5.57 3.77
N ILE A 51 4.56 -4.94 2.63
CA ILE A 51 5.21 -5.28 1.36
C ILE A 51 5.71 -4.00 0.71
N VAL A 52 6.92 -4.05 0.17
CA VAL A 52 7.56 -2.93 -0.52
C VAL A 52 7.99 -3.41 -1.90
N ALA A 53 7.57 -2.70 -2.95
CA ALA A 53 7.97 -2.98 -4.32
C ALA A 53 8.41 -1.68 -4.99
N HIS A 54 9.43 -1.77 -5.83
CA HIS A 54 9.94 -0.62 -6.58
C HIS A 54 9.65 -0.75 -8.06
N ARG A 55 9.37 0.38 -8.70
CA ARG A 55 9.31 0.44 -10.14
C ARG A 55 9.91 1.78 -10.57
N GLY A 56 11.17 1.75 -11.00
CA GLY A 56 11.93 2.98 -11.21
C GLY A 56 12.02 3.77 -9.90
N PRO A 57 11.79 5.08 -9.91
CA PRO A 57 11.83 5.89 -8.68
C PRO A 57 10.57 5.75 -7.83
N ILE A 58 9.53 5.04 -8.30
CA ILE A 58 8.28 4.91 -7.57
C ILE A 58 8.36 3.76 -6.59
N LEU A 59 7.92 4.03 -5.36
CA LEU A 59 7.89 3.07 -4.28
C LEU A 59 6.46 2.70 -3.97
N PHE A 60 6.12 1.43 -4.15
CA PHE A 60 4.80 0.92 -3.80
C PHE A 60 4.85 0.28 -2.43
N LEU A 61 4.02 0.77 -1.52
CA LEU A 61 3.86 0.21 -0.19
C LEU A 61 2.50 -0.47 -0.16
N VAL A 62 2.49 -1.78 0.02
CA VAL A 62 1.25 -2.55 -0.02
C VAL A 62 0.91 -3.03 1.39
N GLU A 63 -0.26 -2.64 1.85
CA GLU A 63 -0.69 -2.93 3.20
C GLU A 63 -1.98 -3.76 3.18
N PRO A 64 -1.93 -5.02 3.64
CA PRO A 64 -3.13 -5.82 3.81
C PRO A 64 -3.89 -5.33 5.05
N VAL A 65 -5.15 -4.99 4.87
CA VAL A 65 -5.99 -4.42 5.93
C VAL A 65 -7.23 -5.29 6.12
N PRO A 66 -7.34 -6.03 7.21
CA PRO A 66 -8.46 -6.96 7.40
C PRO A 66 -9.77 -6.28 7.80
N SER A 67 -9.71 -5.06 8.31
CA SER A 67 -10.91 -4.34 8.73
C SER A 67 -10.77 -2.84 8.47
N ALA A 68 -11.90 -2.15 8.36
CA ALA A 68 -11.93 -0.75 7.94
C ALA A 68 -11.77 0.24 9.08
N GLY A 69 -11.67 -0.21 10.31
CA GLY A 69 -11.60 0.70 11.45
C GLY A 69 -10.31 0.60 12.21
N GLY A 70 -10.20 1.48 13.19
CA GLY A 70 -9.18 1.39 14.19
C GLY A 70 -7.88 2.10 13.86
N ARG A 71 -6.90 1.71 14.61
CA ARG A 71 -5.61 2.39 14.67
C ARG A 71 -4.80 2.28 13.38
N THR A 72 -4.95 1.16 12.68
CA THR A 72 -4.23 0.96 11.43
C THR A 72 -4.63 1.98 10.38
N ILE A 73 -5.92 2.22 10.22
CA ILE A 73 -6.42 3.18 9.24
C ILE A 73 -5.97 4.59 9.57
N GLU A 74 -6.05 4.97 10.84
CA GLU A 74 -5.58 6.28 11.28
C GLU A 74 -4.08 6.46 11.02
N HIS A 75 -3.31 5.43 11.27
CA HIS A 75 -1.88 5.41 11.06
C HIS A 75 -1.52 5.62 9.58
N LEU A 76 -2.21 4.92 8.69
CA LEU A 76 -2.00 5.05 7.25
C LEU A 76 -2.39 6.44 6.75
N THR A 77 -3.48 6.98 7.26
CA THR A 77 -3.93 8.33 6.92
C THR A 77 -2.85 9.36 7.26
N ARG A 78 -2.29 9.26 8.46
CA ARG A 78 -1.21 10.16 8.87
C ARG A 78 0.05 9.99 8.02
N PHE A 79 0.38 8.76 7.69
CA PHE A 79 1.52 8.50 6.83
C PHE A 79 1.37 9.23 5.49
N LEU A 80 0.20 9.13 4.88
CA LEU A 80 -0.05 9.77 3.59
C LEU A 80 0.02 11.29 3.66
N GLU A 81 -0.34 11.88 4.79
CA GLU A 81 -0.26 13.32 4.97
C GLU A 81 1.19 13.83 5.02
N GLN A 82 2.13 12.96 5.34
CA GLN A 82 3.49 13.36 5.69
C GLN A 82 4.55 12.91 4.68
N HIS A 83 4.19 12.13 3.68
CA HIS A 83 5.19 11.53 2.82
C HIS A 83 5.03 11.88 1.35
N SER A 84 6.09 11.59 0.61
CA SER A 84 6.38 12.10 -0.72
C SER A 84 5.46 11.56 -1.80
N PRO A 85 5.22 12.33 -2.88
CA PRO A 85 4.39 11.86 -3.99
C PRO A 85 4.99 10.70 -4.80
N GLU A 86 6.26 10.38 -4.63
CA GLU A 86 6.85 9.20 -5.28
C GLU A 86 6.47 7.91 -4.57
N ILE A 87 5.81 8.00 -3.42
CA ILE A 87 5.33 6.83 -2.68
C ILE A 87 3.86 6.62 -3.00
N VAL A 88 3.52 5.41 -3.41
CA VAL A 88 2.13 5.01 -3.65
C VAL A 88 1.74 4.03 -2.56
N LEU A 89 0.82 4.43 -1.70
CA LEU A 89 0.31 3.55 -0.64
C LEU A 89 -0.92 2.81 -1.14
N VAL A 90 -0.81 1.49 -1.14
CA VAL A 90 -1.85 0.60 -1.65
C VAL A 90 -2.42 -0.22 -0.50
N ILE A 91 -3.75 -0.21 -0.35
CA ILE A 91 -4.43 -1.11 0.57
C ILE A 91 -5.00 -2.29 -0.21
N VAL A 92 -4.85 -3.48 0.36
CA VAL A 92 -5.57 -4.68 -0.09
C VAL A 92 -6.46 -5.11 1.06
N ALA A 93 -7.75 -5.25 0.81
CA ALA A 93 -8.72 -5.57 1.85
C ALA A 93 -9.72 -6.62 1.37
N PRO A 94 -10.36 -7.34 2.30
CA PRO A 94 -11.47 -8.22 1.91
C PRO A 94 -12.52 -7.44 1.13
N ASP A 95 -13.17 -8.11 0.18
CA ASP A 95 -14.10 -7.45 -0.73
C ASP A 95 -15.17 -6.63 0.01
N ALA A 96 -15.71 -7.16 1.10
CA ALA A 96 -16.74 -6.45 1.87
C ALA A 96 -16.19 -5.26 2.65
N VAL A 97 -14.89 -5.21 2.87
CA VAL A 97 -14.25 -4.14 3.65
C VAL A 97 -13.89 -2.95 2.77
N VAL A 98 -13.57 -3.20 1.49
CA VAL A 98 -13.12 -2.15 0.55
C VAL A 98 -13.98 -0.89 0.58
N PRO A 99 -15.33 -0.97 0.46
CA PRO A 99 -16.14 0.27 0.43
C PRO A 99 -16.20 0.99 1.76
N ARG A 100 -15.71 0.39 2.82
CA ARG A 100 -15.75 0.97 4.17
C ARG A 100 -14.44 1.65 4.56
N VAL A 101 -13.39 1.50 3.77
CA VAL A 101 -12.10 2.12 4.06
C VAL A 101 -12.13 3.59 3.63
N PRO A 102 -11.79 4.53 4.53
CA PRO A 102 -11.79 5.95 4.16
C PRO A 102 -10.78 6.25 3.06
N PRO A 103 -11.16 7.04 2.06
CA PRO A 103 -10.26 7.35 0.93
C PRO A 103 -8.95 8.04 1.33
N ASP A 104 -8.91 8.71 2.46
CA ASP A 104 -7.70 9.41 2.91
C ASP A 104 -6.62 8.45 3.43
N ALA A 105 -6.95 7.16 3.59
CA ALA A 105 -6.03 6.17 4.12
C ALA A 105 -5.17 5.50 3.05
N TYR A 106 -5.39 5.80 1.77
CA TYR A 106 -4.67 5.13 0.69
C TYR A 106 -4.60 5.96 -0.58
N ASP A 107 -3.65 5.62 -1.43
CA ASP A 107 -3.60 6.15 -2.79
C ASP A 107 -4.41 5.25 -3.73
N GLU A 108 -4.30 3.93 -3.56
CA GLU A 108 -5.05 2.94 -4.32
C GLU A 108 -5.54 1.86 -3.39
N ILE A 109 -6.67 1.24 -3.73
CA ILE A 109 -7.20 0.13 -2.95
C ILE A 109 -7.68 -0.98 -3.89
N TYR A 110 -7.42 -2.22 -3.49
CA TYR A 110 -7.82 -3.41 -4.24
C TYR A 110 -8.50 -4.40 -3.32
N ALA A 111 -9.54 -5.03 -3.83
CA ALA A 111 -10.21 -6.12 -3.11
C ALA A 111 -9.35 -7.38 -3.16
N ALA A 112 -9.51 -8.24 -2.17
CA ALA A 112 -8.79 -9.52 -2.13
C ALA A 112 -9.06 -10.36 -3.39
N SER A 113 -10.23 -10.23 -3.98
CA SER A 113 -10.57 -10.93 -5.23
C SER A 113 -9.90 -10.33 -6.47
N ASP A 114 -9.18 -9.22 -6.33
CA ASP A 114 -8.65 -8.45 -7.45
C ASP A 114 -7.14 -8.20 -7.34
N ILE A 115 -6.44 -9.06 -6.63
CA ILE A 115 -4.99 -8.90 -6.38
C ILE A 115 -4.20 -8.91 -7.69
N ALA A 116 -4.61 -9.71 -8.66
CA ALA A 116 -3.90 -9.78 -9.95
C ALA A 116 -3.86 -8.42 -10.64
N ARG A 117 -4.90 -7.60 -10.47
CA ARG A 117 -4.93 -6.26 -11.04
C ARG A 117 -3.92 -5.34 -10.37
N LEU A 118 -3.74 -5.46 -9.06
CA LEU A 118 -2.70 -4.73 -8.34
C LEU A 118 -1.32 -5.06 -8.88
N THR A 119 -1.02 -6.34 -9.02
CA THR A 119 0.29 -6.77 -9.50
C THR A 119 0.58 -6.22 -10.89
N ARG A 120 -0.41 -6.29 -11.79
CA ARG A 120 -0.27 -5.70 -13.14
C ARG A 120 -0.08 -4.20 -13.08
N ARG A 121 -0.77 -3.52 -12.17
CA ARG A 121 -0.62 -2.07 -11.99
C ARG A 121 0.83 -1.72 -11.67
N ILE A 122 1.47 -2.48 -10.79
CA ILE A 122 2.88 -2.25 -10.46
C ILE A 122 3.77 -2.51 -11.66
N GLN A 123 3.54 -3.61 -12.38
CA GLN A 123 4.32 -3.95 -13.57
C GLN A 123 4.22 -2.88 -14.66
N GLU A 124 3.06 -2.25 -14.78
CA GLU A 124 2.79 -1.26 -15.83
C GLU A 124 3.22 0.14 -15.47
N GLN A 125 3.69 0.35 -14.25
CA GLN A 125 4.19 1.66 -13.85
C GLN A 125 5.39 2.04 -14.71
N ALA A 126 5.33 3.24 -15.29
CA ALA A 126 6.41 3.73 -16.14
C ALA A 126 7.72 3.90 -15.33
N PRO A 127 8.84 3.35 -15.79
CA PRO A 127 10.11 3.48 -15.08
C PRO A 127 10.61 4.92 -14.98
N THR A 128 10.05 5.83 -15.77
CA THR A 128 10.39 7.26 -15.71
C THR A 128 9.85 7.96 -14.47
N GLY A 129 8.97 7.30 -13.71
CA GLY A 129 8.41 7.87 -12.51
C GLY A 129 7.09 8.61 -12.70
N ILE A 130 6.53 8.58 -13.91
CA ILE A 130 5.24 9.21 -14.16
C ILE A 130 4.14 8.33 -13.58
N ILE A 131 3.43 8.83 -12.60
CA ILE A 131 2.31 8.11 -11.99
C ILE A 131 1.07 8.35 -12.83
N ARG A 132 0.47 7.26 -13.31
CA ARG A 132 -0.76 7.33 -14.10
C ARG A 132 -1.95 7.65 -13.20
N PRO A 133 -3.03 8.20 -13.75
CA PRO A 133 -4.23 8.47 -12.97
C PRO A 133 -4.74 7.22 -12.27
N PHE A 134 -5.19 7.40 -11.03
CA PHE A 134 -5.73 6.32 -10.23
C PHE A 134 -7.19 6.09 -10.50
N SER A 135 -7.68 4.91 -10.14
CA SER A 135 -9.09 4.57 -10.30
C SER A 135 -9.99 5.31 -9.31
N LYS A 136 -9.43 5.93 -8.28
CA LYS A 136 -10.17 6.74 -7.33
C LYS A 136 -9.61 8.16 -7.27
N PRO A 137 -10.44 9.18 -6.99
CA PRO A 137 -9.92 10.51 -6.73
C PRO A 137 -9.29 10.54 -5.33
N ARG A 138 -8.19 11.26 -5.20
CA ARG A 138 -7.59 11.51 -3.90
C ARG A 138 -8.34 12.63 -3.20
N SER A 139 -8.06 12.79 -1.90
CA SER A 139 -8.55 13.96 -1.21
C SER A 139 -7.91 15.20 -1.82
N GLU A 140 -8.65 16.31 -1.80
CA GLU A 140 -8.22 17.55 -2.44
C GLU A 140 -6.89 18.05 -1.88
N ALA A 141 -6.68 17.90 -0.59
CA ALA A 141 -5.45 18.34 0.06
C ALA A 141 -4.20 17.63 -0.48
N ARG A 142 -4.34 16.39 -0.93
CA ARG A 142 -3.23 15.63 -1.47
C ARG A 142 -3.07 15.81 -2.97
N ASP A 143 -4.17 15.95 -3.67
CA ASP A 143 -4.15 15.98 -5.14
C ASP A 143 -3.74 17.34 -5.70
N THR A 144 -3.91 18.39 -4.93
CA THR A 144 -3.68 19.74 -5.44
C THR A 144 -2.19 20.03 -5.59
N PRO A 145 -1.72 20.31 -6.80
CA PRO A 145 -0.33 20.73 -7.01
C PRO A 145 -0.13 22.10 -6.37
N LYS A 146 1.02 22.31 -5.82
CA LYS A 146 1.37 23.57 -5.18
C LYS A 146 2.53 24.23 -5.85
#